data_7a2e10d324772a29a9a0021b8e119253
#
_entry.id   7a2e10d324772a29a9a0021b8e119253
#
_cell.length_a   1.000
_cell.length_b   1.000
_cell.length_c   1.000
_cell.angle_alpha   90.00
_cell.angle_beta   90.00
_cell.angle_gamma   90.00
#
_symmetry.space_group_name_H-M   'P 1'
#
loop_
_entity.id
_entity.type
_entity.pdbx_description
1 polymer ?
#
loop_
_entity_poly.entity_id
_entity_poly.type
_entity_poly.pdbx_seq_one_letter_code
_entity_poly.pdbx_strand_id
1 'polypeptide(L)'
;MENRKICDDVSDMNMYELAHNQVFVKDGEAWYRDYDREISARNLIREIYRKHIGAEEAEAIANDDTFDDVLLDAGYYGTDDLEGVCSILYTALWGMTEVREWLREYINSGVPAIKHPEVLQRAIDTWGTLAQTDMAIEEMSELTKAILKYRRAYGKAEGSAAEENIREEIADVFIMLAQLVIIFDRDGAVQREIDFKLN
;
A
#
# COMPACT_ATOMS: atom_id res chain seq x y z
N MET A 1 -0.45 11.66 -12.13
CA MET A 1 -1.31 11.59 -10.93
C MET A 1 -0.58 12.34 -9.83
N GLU A 2 -1.17 13.42 -9.32
CA GLU A 2 -0.64 14.11 -8.14
C GLU A 2 -0.47 13.11 -7.00
N ASN A 3 0.55 13.31 -6.17
CA ASN A 3 0.84 12.48 -5.01
C ASN A 3 -0.35 12.52 -4.03
N ARG A 4 -1.23 11.52 -4.10
CA ARG A 4 -2.32 11.36 -3.15
C ARG A 4 -1.70 10.98 -1.81
N LYS A 5 -1.71 11.92 -0.89
CA LYS A 5 -1.09 11.77 0.42
C LYS A 5 -1.97 10.90 1.32
N ILE A 6 -1.40 9.86 1.91
CA ILE A 6 -2.03 9.12 3.00
C ILE A 6 -1.71 9.87 4.30
N CYS A 7 -2.70 10.49 4.94
CA CYS A 7 -2.52 11.22 6.19
C CYS A 7 -3.80 11.18 7.05
N ASP A 8 -3.70 11.66 8.28
CA ASP A 8 -4.79 11.61 9.25
C ASP A 8 -5.56 12.94 9.35
N ASP A 9 -4.98 14.06 8.90
CA ASP A 9 -5.68 15.33 8.78
C ASP A 9 -6.39 15.40 7.43
N VAL A 10 -7.72 15.43 7.48
CA VAL A 10 -8.61 15.45 6.30
C VAL A 10 -9.31 16.79 6.08
N SER A 11 -9.02 17.80 6.92
CA SER A 11 -9.76 19.08 6.98
C SER A 11 -9.82 19.84 5.65
N ASP A 12 -8.75 19.79 4.88
CA ASP A 12 -8.61 20.52 3.61
C ASP A 12 -8.62 19.61 2.37
N MET A 13 -9.01 18.33 2.53
CA MET A 13 -8.99 17.36 1.43
C MET A 13 -10.16 17.54 0.47
N ASN A 14 -9.87 17.47 -0.82
CA ASN A 14 -10.90 17.29 -1.82
C ASN A 14 -11.47 15.85 -1.79
N MET A 15 -12.57 15.60 -2.52
CA MET A 15 -13.27 14.29 -2.52
C MET A 15 -12.37 13.12 -2.93
N TYR A 16 -11.39 13.33 -3.82
CA TYR A 16 -10.48 12.25 -4.25
C TYR A 16 -9.43 11.92 -3.18
N GLU A 17 -8.95 12.95 -2.49
CA GLU A 17 -8.01 12.79 -1.37
C GLU A 17 -8.71 12.18 -0.16
N LEU A 18 -9.92 12.68 0.16
CA LEU A 18 -10.73 12.14 1.23
C LEU A 18 -11.05 10.66 1.01
N ALA A 19 -11.44 10.25 -0.20
CA ALA A 19 -11.76 8.85 -0.50
C ALA A 19 -10.61 7.87 -0.20
N HIS A 20 -9.35 8.33 -0.24
CA HIS A 20 -8.18 7.53 0.13
C HIS A 20 -7.86 7.55 1.63
N ASN A 21 -8.52 8.41 2.38
CA ASN A 21 -8.29 8.66 3.80
C ASN A 21 -9.53 8.46 4.68
N GLN A 22 -10.68 8.10 4.08
CA GLN A 22 -11.94 7.87 4.81
C GLN A 22 -11.90 6.67 5.74
N VAL A 23 -11.12 5.65 5.41
CA VAL A 23 -11.00 4.45 6.23
C VAL A 23 -9.60 4.33 6.81
N PHE A 24 -9.50 3.87 8.05
CA PHE A 24 -8.22 3.76 8.76
C PHE A 24 -8.32 2.77 9.92
N VAL A 25 -7.19 2.30 10.44
CA VAL A 25 -7.14 1.46 11.65
C VAL A 25 -7.08 2.37 12.88
N LYS A 26 -7.91 2.05 13.88
CA LYS A 26 -7.84 2.61 15.22
C LYS A 26 -8.24 1.54 16.23
N ASP A 27 -7.42 1.34 17.25
CA ASP A 27 -7.62 0.34 18.30
C ASP A 27 -7.79 -1.11 17.77
N GLY A 28 -7.14 -1.43 16.63
CA GLY A 28 -7.24 -2.74 15.98
C GLY A 28 -8.53 -2.96 15.19
N GLU A 29 -9.34 -1.94 14.99
CA GLU A 29 -10.60 -2.00 14.24
C GLU A 29 -10.59 -1.08 13.02
N ALA A 30 -11.45 -1.40 12.04
CA ALA A 30 -11.73 -0.54 10.90
C ALA A 30 -12.60 0.65 11.33
N TRP A 31 -12.17 1.84 10.98
CA TRP A 31 -12.88 3.08 11.23
C TRP A 31 -13.16 3.82 9.92
N TYR A 32 -14.27 4.52 9.90
CA TYR A 32 -14.67 5.46 8.85
C TYR A 32 -14.65 6.87 9.39
N ARG A 33 -14.23 7.84 8.58
CA ARG A 33 -14.34 9.27 8.86
C ARG A 33 -14.79 10.05 7.64
N ASP A 34 -15.44 11.16 7.91
CA ASP A 34 -15.67 12.23 6.96
C ASP A 34 -15.24 13.57 7.60
N TYR A 35 -15.67 14.71 7.05
CA TYR A 35 -15.31 16.02 7.59
C TYR A 35 -15.90 16.29 8.99
N ASP A 36 -16.98 15.63 9.36
CA ASP A 36 -17.80 15.94 10.53
C ASP A 36 -17.62 14.93 11.66
N ARG A 37 -17.22 13.71 11.36
CA ARG A 37 -17.19 12.63 12.37
C ARG A 37 -16.19 11.51 12.06
N GLU A 38 -15.82 10.80 13.11
CA GLU A 38 -15.20 9.46 13.05
C GLU A 38 -16.12 8.44 13.74
N ILE A 39 -16.24 7.25 13.15
CA ILE A 39 -17.05 6.18 13.68
C ILE A 39 -16.43 4.81 13.33
N SER A 40 -16.44 3.84 14.24
CA SER A 40 -16.00 2.49 13.89
C SER A 40 -16.95 1.86 12.85
N ALA A 41 -16.40 1.01 12.00
CA ALA A 41 -17.19 0.33 10.97
C ALA A 41 -18.36 -0.45 11.58
N ARG A 42 -18.16 -1.13 12.73
CA ARG A 42 -19.24 -1.80 13.48
C ARG A 42 -20.36 -0.86 13.89
N ASN A 43 -20.00 0.29 14.46
CA ASN A 43 -21.02 1.26 14.88
C ASN A 43 -21.73 1.92 13.71
N LEU A 44 -21.05 2.14 12.60
CA LEU A 44 -21.66 2.62 11.36
C LEU A 44 -22.75 1.64 10.88
N ILE A 45 -22.45 0.35 10.83
CA ILE A 45 -23.41 -0.68 10.45
C ILE A 45 -24.58 -0.72 11.45
N ARG A 46 -24.32 -0.68 12.76
CA ARG A 46 -25.36 -0.62 13.78
C ARG A 46 -26.28 0.59 13.64
N GLU A 47 -25.76 1.73 13.25
CA GLU A 47 -26.60 2.90 12.94
C GLU A 47 -27.51 2.67 11.74
N ILE A 48 -27.02 2.02 10.68
CA ILE A 48 -27.81 1.70 9.50
C ILE A 48 -28.94 0.73 9.88
N TYR A 49 -28.63 -0.34 10.63
CA TYR A 49 -29.62 -1.30 11.09
C TYR A 49 -30.75 -0.63 11.90
N ARG A 50 -30.39 0.17 12.90
CA ARG A 50 -31.36 0.88 13.73
C ARG A 50 -32.25 1.85 12.95
N LYS A 51 -31.72 2.48 11.91
CA LYS A 51 -32.45 3.49 11.13
C LYS A 51 -33.31 2.91 10.02
N HIS A 52 -32.88 1.80 9.41
CA HIS A 52 -33.38 1.41 8.11
C HIS A 52 -33.81 -0.07 8.00
N ILE A 53 -33.39 -0.94 8.92
CA ILE A 53 -33.70 -2.37 8.86
C ILE A 53 -34.78 -2.69 9.90
N GLY A 54 -34.45 -2.70 11.18
CA GLY A 54 -35.41 -2.97 12.23
C GLY A 54 -34.76 -3.09 13.61
N ALA A 55 -35.59 -3.08 14.65
CA ALA A 55 -35.12 -3.16 16.02
C ALA A 55 -34.67 -4.57 16.41
N GLU A 56 -35.30 -5.60 15.86
CA GLU A 56 -34.99 -7.01 16.13
C GLU A 56 -33.64 -7.38 15.51
N GLU A 57 -33.45 -7.03 14.26
CA GLU A 57 -32.20 -7.24 13.51
C GLU A 57 -31.06 -6.41 14.10
N ALA A 58 -31.33 -5.19 14.57
CA ALA A 58 -30.37 -4.36 15.25
C ALA A 58 -29.89 -4.95 16.59
N GLU A 59 -30.77 -5.68 17.30
CA GLU A 59 -30.41 -6.39 18.52
C GLU A 59 -29.48 -7.60 18.23
N ALA A 60 -29.69 -8.29 17.10
CA ALA A 60 -28.86 -9.42 16.70
C ALA A 60 -27.37 -9.04 16.50
N ILE A 61 -27.09 -7.80 16.05
CA ILE A 61 -25.73 -7.27 15.87
C ILE A 61 -25.28 -6.35 17.01
N ALA A 62 -26.01 -6.29 18.12
CA ALA A 62 -25.65 -5.45 19.25
C ALA A 62 -24.41 -5.98 20.01
N ASN A 63 -24.26 -7.32 20.08
CA ASN A 63 -23.16 -7.98 20.75
C ASN A 63 -21.93 -8.05 19.85
N ASP A 64 -20.77 -7.60 20.36
CA ASP A 64 -19.49 -7.60 19.63
C ASP A 64 -18.98 -9.03 19.33
N ASP A 65 -19.25 -10.00 20.21
CA ASP A 65 -18.78 -11.36 20.06
C ASP A 65 -19.45 -12.11 18.89
N THR A 66 -20.67 -11.73 18.54
CA THR A 66 -21.47 -12.36 17.47
C THR A 66 -21.66 -11.47 16.25
N PHE A 67 -21.20 -10.23 16.31
CA PHE A 67 -21.43 -9.23 15.26
C PHE A 67 -20.94 -9.70 13.88
N ASP A 68 -19.71 -10.18 13.82
CA ASP A 68 -19.08 -10.55 12.56
C ASP A 68 -19.77 -11.78 11.94
N ASP A 69 -20.11 -12.78 12.75
CA ASP A 69 -20.78 -14.00 12.30
C ASP A 69 -22.19 -13.68 11.73
N VAL A 70 -22.99 -12.90 12.48
CA VAL A 70 -24.35 -12.53 12.05
C VAL A 70 -24.30 -11.69 10.77
N LEU A 71 -23.36 -10.76 10.68
CA LEU A 71 -23.25 -9.89 9.51
C LEU A 71 -22.73 -10.64 8.27
N LEU A 72 -21.78 -11.57 8.45
CA LEU A 72 -21.29 -12.41 7.35
C LEU A 72 -22.35 -13.36 6.82
N ASP A 73 -23.17 -13.94 7.71
CA ASP A 73 -24.32 -14.77 7.31
C ASP A 73 -25.33 -13.97 6.47
N ALA A 74 -25.59 -12.71 6.80
CA ALA A 74 -26.42 -11.80 6.02
C ALA A 74 -25.86 -11.56 4.61
N GLY A 75 -24.54 -11.68 4.42
CA GLY A 75 -23.87 -11.56 3.12
C GLY A 75 -24.33 -12.59 2.07
N TYR A 76 -24.94 -13.71 2.49
CA TYR A 76 -25.55 -14.68 1.60
C TYR A 76 -26.64 -14.08 0.70
N TYR A 77 -27.37 -13.09 1.18
CA TYR A 77 -28.44 -12.40 0.44
C TYR A 77 -27.91 -11.36 -0.55
N GLY A 78 -26.63 -10.99 -0.45
CA GLY A 78 -25.98 -10.08 -1.40
C GLY A 78 -26.65 -8.70 -1.44
N THR A 79 -27.16 -8.32 -2.61
CA THR A 79 -27.85 -7.04 -2.82
C THR A 79 -29.37 -7.14 -2.77
N ASP A 80 -29.91 -8.31 -2.43
CA ASP A 80 -31.38 -8.54 -2.45
C ASP A 80 -32.08 -7.85 -1.27
N ASP A 81 -31.35 -7.62 -0.19
CA ASP A 81 -31.82 -6.86 0.97
C ASP A 81 -30.74 -5.91 1.53
N LEU A 82 -31.14 -5.07 2.49
CA LEU A 82 -30.25 -4.08 3.07
C LEU A 82 -29.23 -4.70 4.04
N GLU A 83 -29.54 -5.84 4.64
CA GLU A 83 -28.62 -6.57 5.52
C GLU A 83 -27.42 -7.11 4.72
N GLY A 84 -27.69 -7.71 3.56
CA GLY A 84 -26.65 -8.14 2.62
C GLY A 84 -25.78 -6.97 2.13
N VAL A 85 -26.41 -5.83 1.82
CA VAL A 85 -25.67 -4.60 1.46
C VAL A 85 -24.78 -4.12 2.61
N CYS A 86 -25.23 -4.18 3.86
CA CYS A 86 -24.44 -3.85 5.04
C CYS A 86 -23.24 -4.79 5.21
N SER A 87 -23.43 -6.08 4.95
CA SER A 87 -22.33 -7.06 4.97
C SER A 87 -21.26 -6.73 3.93
N ILE A 88 -21.67 -6.44 2.69
CA ILE A 88 -20.76 -6.02 1.62
C ILE A 88 -20.02 -4.74 2.01
N LEU A 89 -20.74 -3.73 2.53
CA LEU A 89 -20.14 -2.46 2.97
C LEU A 89 -19.10 -2.69 4.07
N TYR A 90 -19.43 -3.47 5.09
CA TYR A 90 -18.53 -3.76 6.21
C TYR A 90 -17.24 -4.46 5.74
N THR A 91 -17.39 -5.50 4.91
CA THR A 91 -16.26 -6.23 4.35
C THR A 91 -15.38 -5.32 3.48
N ALA A 92 -16.01 -4.45 2.67
CA ALA A 92 -15.27 -3.48 1.86
C ALA A 92 -14.50 -2.45 2.72
N LEU A 93 -15.11 -1.95 3.80
CA LEU A 93 -14.45 -1.04 4.73
C LEU A 93 -13.20 -1.69 5.35
N TRP A 94 -13.30 -2.94 5.80
CA TRP A 94 -12.16 -3.68 6.34
C TRP A 94 -11.06 -3.87 5.30
N GLY A 95 -11.39 -4.37 4.11
CA GLY A 95 -10.40 -4.58 3.05
C GLY A 95 -9.70 -3.28 2.63
N MET A 96 -10.45 -2.19 2.50
CA MET A 96 -9.87 -0.87 2.19
C MET A 96 -8.97 -0.35 3.32
N THR A 97 -9.34 -0.60 4.58
CA THR A 97 -8.57 -0.22 5.75
C THR A 97 -7.21 -0.93 5.78
N GLU A 98 -7.19 -2.25 5.57
CA GLU A 98 -5.95 -3.03 5.51
C GLU A 98 -5.04 -2.58 4.37
N VAL A 99 -5.57 -2.42 3.17
CA VAL A 99 -4.80 -1.96 2.01
C VAL A 99 -4.21 -0.56 2.26
N ARG A 100 -4.98 0.33 2.89
CA ARG A 100 -4.49 1.66 3.25
C ARG A 100 -3.33 1.59 4.25
N GLU A 101 -3.42 0.75 5.27
CA GLU A 101 -2.35 0.62 6.26
C GLU A 101 -1.07 0.04 5.64
N TRP A 102 -1.16 -0.99 4.81
CA TRP A 102 -0.01 -1.51 4.07
C TRP A 102 0.62 -0.44 3.17
N LEU A 103 -0.21 0.34 2.46
CA LEU A 103 0.29 1.43 1.64
C LEU A 103 0.97 2.52 2.49
N ARG A 104 0.41 2.84 3.65
CA ARG A 104 1.00 3.81 4.60
C ARG A 104 2.35 3.32 5.12
N GLU A 105 2.44 2.07 5.54
CA GLU A 105 3.70 1.46 5.99
C GLU A 105 4.74 1.47 4.87
N TYR A 106 4.34 1.10 3.66
CA TYR A 106 5.23 1.13 2.49
C TYR A 106 5.74 2.54 2.19
N ILE A 107 4.88 3.55 2.18
CA ILE A 107 5.25 4.96 1.98
C ILE A 107 6.20 5.43 3.09
N ASN A 108 5.92 5.09 4.35
CA ASN A 108 6.72 5.48 5.51
C ASN A 108 8.05 4.75 5.59
N SER A 109 8.20 3.60 4.96
CA SER A 109 9.47 2.86 4.90
C SER A 109 10.57 3.63 4.18
N GLY A 110 10.19 4.63 3.35
CA GLY A 110 11.13 5.39 2.53
C GLY A 110 11.71 4.58 1.36
N VAL A 111 11.24 3.37 1.12
CA VAL A 111 11.66 2.57 -0.03
C VAL A 111 11.05 3.17 -1.30
N PRO A 112 11.85 3.46 -2.35
CA PRO A 112 11.34 4.03 -3.59
C PRO A 112 10.38 3.09 -4.32
N ALA A 113 9.25 3.63 -4.82
CA ALA A 113 8.30 2.88 -5.63
C ALA A 113 8.52 3.09 -7.12
N ILE A 114 8.46 2.03 -7.90
CA ILE A 114 8.40 2.12 -9.36
C ILE A 114 6.97 2.46 -9.77
N LYS A 115 6.73 3.72 -10.14
CA LYS A 115 5.39 4.23 -10.51
C LYS A 115 4.94 3.84 -11.93
N HIS A 116 5.87 3.41 -12.79
CA HIS A 116 5.64 3.15 -14.20
C HIS A 116 6.23 1.79 -14.61
N PRO A 117 5.71 0.67 -14.08
CA PRO A 117 6.24 -0.67 -14.36
C PRO A 117 6.12 -1.04 -15.85
N GLU A 118 5.17 -0.45 -16.58
CA GLU A 118 5.01 -0.62 -18.03
C GLU A 118 6.20 -0.11 -18.84
N VAL A 119 6.97 0.86 -18.30
CA VAL A 119 8.21 1.33 -18.93
C VAL A 119 9.30 0.29 -18.82
N LEU A 120 9.39 -0.40 -17.69
CA LEU A 120 10.35 -1.48 -17.46
C LEU A 120 10.08 -2.65 -18.40
N GLN A 121 8.82 -3.08 -18.52
CA GLN A 121 8.43 -4.15 -19.44
C GLN A 121 8.76 -3.79 -20.90
N ARG A 122 8.45 -2.56 -21.32
CA ARG A 122 8.77 -2.08 -22.67
C ARG A 122 10.28 -2.08 -22.95
N ALA A 123 11.12 -1.76 -21.95
CA ALA A 123 12.57 -1.83 -22.09
C ALA A 123 13.02 -3.28 -22.31
N ILE A 124 12.50 -4.25 -21.55
CA ILE A 124 12.77 -5.67 -21.69
C ILE A 124 12.34 -6.17 -23.08
N ASP A 125 11.14 -5.79 -23.54
CA ASP A 125 10.62 -6.18 -24.83
C ASP A 125 11.43 -5.60 -26.02
N THR A 126 11.99 -4.40 -25.83
CA THR A 126 12.75 -3.69 -26.87
C THR A 126 14.16 -4.22 -27.01
N TRP A 127 14.88 -4.39 -25.92
CA TRP A 127 16.31 -4.72 -25.94
C TRP A 127 16.63 -6.17 -25.58
N GLY A 128 15.67 -6.87 -24.97
CA GLY A 128 15.76 -8.29 -24.61
C GLY A 128 16.45 -8.53 -23.27
N THR A 129 16.22 -9.72 -22.74
CA THR A 129 16.68 -10.14 -21.40
C THR A 129 18.21 -10.02 -21.23
N LEU A 130 19.00 -10.45 -22.23
CA LEU A 130 20.45 -10.44 -22.10
C LEU A 130 20.99 -9.02 -21.98
N ALA A 131 20.53 -8.10 -22.83
CA ALA A 131 20.95 -6.69 -22.74
C ALA A 131 20.58 -6.06 -21.39
N GLN A 132 19.37 -6.37 -20.85
CA GLN A 132 18.97 -5.85 -19.55
C GLN A 132 19.76 -6.47 -18.38
N THR A 133 20.20 -7.71 -18.48
CA THR A 133 21.10 -8.31 -17.48
C THR A 133 22.51 -7.74 -17.56
N ASP A 134 23.01 -7.43 -18.74
CA ASP A 134 24.30 -6.75 -18.90
C ASP A 134 24.27 -5.32 -18.32
N MET A 135 23.19 -4.56 -18.59
CA MET A 135 22.98 -3.24 -17.97
C MET A 135 22.90 -3.34 -16.43
N ALA A 136 22.22 -4.34 -15.88
CA ALA A 136 22.18 -4.53 -14.44
C ALA A 136 23.56 -4.74 -13.82
N ILE A 137 24.46 -5.45 -14.50
CA ILE A 137 25.86 -5.64 -14.08
C ILE A 137 26.62 -4.31 -14.16
N GLU A 138 26.40 -3.52 -15.21
CA GLU A 138 27.02 -2.21 -15.39
C GLU A 138 26.62 -1.27 -14.26
N GLU A 139 25.32 -1.07 -13.98
CA GLU A 139 24.85 -0.17 -12.94
C GLU A 139 25.28 -0.61 -11.52
N MET A 140 25.28 -1.90 -11.22
CA MET A 140 25.85 -2.40 -9.95
C MET A 140 27.34 -2.10 -9.83
N SER A 141 28.08 -2.12 -10.94
CA SER A 141 29.49 -1.75 -11.00
C SER A 141 29.70 -0.26 -10.75
N GLU A 142 28.82 0.60 -11.31
CA GLU A 142 28.88 2.04 -11.13
C GLU A 142 28.53 2.45 -9.69
N LEU A 143 27.49 1.87 -9.10
CA LEU A 143 27.20 2.04 -7.67
C LEU A 143 28.40 1.63 -6.79
N THR A 144 29.04 0.51 -7.10
CA THR A 144 30.24 0.06 -6.38
C THR A 144 31.37 1.11 -6.46
N LYS A 145 31.64 1.68 -7.65
CA LYS A 145 32.63 2.75 -7.84
C LYS A 145 32.24 4.02 -7.06
N ALA A 146 30.97 4.41 -7.10
CA ALA A 146 30.44 5.58 -6.37
C ALA A 146 30.65 5.45 -4.86
N ILE A 147 30.30 4.29 -4.28
CA ILE A 147 30.50 3.99 -2.86
C ILE A 147 32.00 4.05 -2.49
N LEU A 148 32.86 3.47 -3.30
CA LEU A 148 34.33 3.52 -3.07
C LEU A 148 34.89 4.94 -3.17
N LYS A 149 34.34 5.78 -4.06
CA LYS A 149 34.70 7.20 -4.18
C LYS A 149 34.27 7.99 -2.95
N TYR A 150 33.01 7.78 -2.49
CA TYR A 150 32.52 8.38 -1.26
C TYR A 150 33.35 8.01 -0.04
N ARG A 151 33.71 6.74 0.15
CA ARG A 151 34.56 6.31 1.26
C ARG A 151 35.90 7.02 1.30
N ARG A 152 36.48 7.34 0.13
CA ARG A 152 37.76 8.12 0.02
C ARG A 152 37.56 9.62 0.26
N ALA A 153 36.36 10.16 -0.01
CA ALA A 153 35.99 11.56 0.17
C ALA A 153 35.38 11.83 1.57
N TYR A 154 35.14 10.80 2.38
CA TYR A 154 34.47 10.92 3.68
C TYR A 154 35.22 11.92 4.58
N GLY A 155 34.46 12.90 5.13
CA GLY A 155 34.99 13.97 5.97
C GLY A 155 35.73 15.07 5.21
N LYS A 156 35.68 15.09 3.88
CA LYS A 156 36.27 16.13 3.03
C LYS A 156 35.19 16.96 2.33
N ALA A 157 35.59 18.08 1.72
CA ALA A 157 34.69 18.98 1.00
C ALA A 157 33.97 18.29 -0.18
N GLU A 158 34.58 17.31 -0.81
CA GLU A 158 34.06 16.55 -1.93
C GLU A 158 33.00 15.49 -1.52
N GLY A 159 32.77 15.30 -0.24
CA GLY A 159 31.84 14.31 0.28
C GLY A 159 30.39 14.52 -0.21
N SER A 160 29.93 15.76 -0.28
CA SER A 160 28.56 16.11 -0.73
C SER A 160 28.31 15.70 -2.19
N ALA A 161 29.25 15.99 -3.11
CA ALA A 161 29.14 15.59 -4.51
C ALA A 161 29.20 14.05 -4.68
N ALA A 162 29.98 13.37 -3.82
CA ALA A 162 30.03 11.92 -3.82
C ALA A 162 28.72 11.28 -3.31
N GLU A 163 28.04 11.91 -2.36
CA GLU A 163 26.71 11.46 -1.91
C GLU A 163 25.64 11.62 -2.99
N GLU A 164 25.67 12.72 -3.75
CA GLU A 164 24.75 12.95 -4.86
C GLU A 164 24.91 11.86 -5.94
N ASN A 165 26.13 11.56 -6.32
CA ASN A 165 26.44 10.48 -7.26
C ASN A 165 25.96 9.12 -6.75
N ILE A 166 26.10 8.79 -5.45
CA ILE A 166 25.56 7.54 -4.89
C ILE A 166 24.02 7.49 -5.04
N ARG A 167 23.31 8.60 -4.83
CA ARG A 167 21.84 8.62 -4.98
C ARG A 167 21.42 8.33 -6.42
N GLU A 168 22.15 8.85 -7.39
CA GLU A 168 21.95 8.58 -8.82
C GLU A 168 22.14 7.09 -9.11
N GLU A 169 23.28 6.52 -8.75
CA GLU A 169 23.58 5.11 -8.98
C GLU A 169 22.63 4.15 -8.22
N ILE A 170 22.16 4.54 -7.03
CA ILE A 170 21.12 3.77 -6.32
C ILE A 170 19.82 3.73 -7.14
N ALA A 171 19.44 4.84 -7.77
CA ALA A 171 18.22 4.88 -8.57
C ALA A 171 18.34 3.97 -9.80
N ASP A 172 19.48 3.99 -10.47
CA ASP A 172 19.75 3.15 -11.64
C ASP A 172 19.77 1.67 -11.28
N VAL A 173 20.48 1.29 -10.23
CA VAL A 173 20.46 -0.10 -9.72
C VAL A 173 19.07 -0.52 -9.29
N PHE A 174 18.27 0.37 -8.65
CA PHE A 174 16.92 0.05 -8.23
C PHE A 174 16.00 -0.22 -9.43
N ILE A 175 16.13 0.55 -10.51
CA ILE A 175 15.43 0.33 -11.79
C ILE A 175 15.81 -1.02 -12.37
N MET A 176 17.09 -1.34 -12.40
CA MET A 176 17.59 -2.61 -12.95
C MET A 176 17.16 -3.81 -12.10
N LEU A 177 17.20 -3.71 -10.78
CA LEU A 177 16.66 -4.77 -9.90
C LEU A 177 15.17 -5.03 -10.15
N ALA A 178 14.36 -3.99 -10.33
CA ALA A 178 12.95 -4.15 -10.68
C ALA A 178 12.76 -4.86 -12.04
N GLN A 179 13.61 -4.58 -13.04
CA GLN A 179 13.60 -5.32 -14.30
C GLN A 179 14.01 -6.79 -14.13
N LEU A 180 15.03 -7.08 -13.32
CA LEU A 180 15.43 -8.45 -13.01
C LEU A 180 14.32 -9.23 -12.32
N VAL A 181 13.56 -8.60 -11.42
CA VAL A 181 12.36 -9.21 -10.82
C VAL A 181 11.35 -9.56 -11.90
N ILE A 182 11.03 -8.66 -12.83
CA ILE A 182 10.11 -8.94 -13.94
C ILE A 182 10.60 -10.12 -14.80
N ILE A 183 11.90 -10.21 -15.05
CA ILE A 183 12.51 -11.24 -15.89
C ILE A 183 12.53 -12.61 -15.21
N PHE A 184 12.90 -12.68 -13.95
CA PHE A 184 13.26 -13.93 -13.26
C PHE A 184 12.27 -14.37 -12.19
N ASP A 185 11.45 -13.46 -11.64
CA ASP A 185 10.51 -13.76 -10.57
C ASP A 185 9.07 -13.90 -11.09
N ARG A 186 8.71 -15.10 -11.50
CA ARG A 186 7.37 -15.40 -12.05
C ARG A 186 6.32 -15.76 -11.02
N ASP A 187 6.73 -16.06 -9.80
CA ASP A 187 5.88 -16.63 -8.75
C ASP A 187 6.00 -15.95 -7.38
N GLY A 188 6.65 -14.80 -7.31
CA GLY A 188 6.87 -14.04 -6.07
C GLY A 188 7.92 -14.67 -5.15
N ALA A 189 8.86 -15.46 -5.70
CA ALA A 189 9.92 -16.09 -4.91
C ALA A 189 10.88 -15.08 -4.29
N VAL A 190 11.16 -13.97 -4.98
CA VAL A 190 12.05 -12.91 -4.47
C VAL A 190 11.50 -12.31 -3.20
N GLN A 191 10.19 -12.03 -3.13
CA GLN A 191 9.58 -11.50 -1.91
C GLN A 191 9.67 -12.50 -0.76
N ARG A 192 9.37 -13.77 -1.01
CA ARG A 192 9.50 -14.82 0.02
C ARG A 192 10.93 -14.95 0.56
N GLU A 193 11.94 -14.80 -0.31
CA GLU A 193 13.35 -14.81 0.10
C GLU A 193 13.72 -13.56 0.92
N ILE A 194 13.17 -12.39 0.58
CA ILE A 194 13.36 -11.17 1.37
C ILE A 194 12.77 -11.37 2.77
N ASP A 195 11.53 -11.81 2.85
CA ASP A 195 10.84 -12.05 4.13
C ASP A 195 11.58 -13.06 5.00
N PHE A 196 12.07 -14.14 4.40
CA PHE A 196 12.88 -15.16 5.10
C PHE A 196 14.20 -14.61 5.65
N LYS A 197 14.86 -13.70 4.93
CA LYS A 197 16.16 -13.12 5.34
C LYS A 197 16.03 -12.01 6.36
N LEU A 198 14.85 -11.38 6.46
CA LEU A 198 14.59 -10.28 7.41
C LEU A 198 13.97 -10.76 8.73
N ASN A 199 13.46 -11.99 8.80
CA ASN A 199 12.97 -12.64 10.02
C ASN A 199 14.06 -13.50 10.68
#